data_8ca38168c77fa779bbd48c2e357b7fee
#
_entry.id   8ca38168c77fa779bbd48c2e357b7fee
#
_cell.length_a   1.000
_cell.length_b   1.000
_cell.length_c   1.000
_cell.angle_alpha   90.00
_cell.angle_beta   90.00
_cell.angle_gamma   90.00
#
_symmetry.space_group_name_H-M   'P 1'
#
loop_
_entity.id
_entity.type
_entity.pdbx_description
1 polymer ?
#
loop_
_entity_poly.entity_id
_entity_poly.type
_entity_poly.pdbx_seq_one_letter_code
_entity_poly.pdbx_strand_id
1 'polypeptide(L)'
;EGQDITHVSKPQLKELRRNMQIIFQDPFSSLNPRMCVSEIIQEPLEIYKVYNDKQQMLRRVAQLMRTVGLAPNLAGAYPHELDGGRRQRIGVARALATNPKFIVCDEPVSALDVSIQAQILNLMQDLQMELGLTYMFITHNLSVVKHISDDILVMYLGKVVEYSSGDELFRHQYHPYTKALLAAIAVPDIDRKNERILLKGEISSPVNPKPGCRFAPRCEFCTDICRKKSPAMEE
;
A
#
# COMPACT_ATOMS: atom_id res chain seq x y z
N GLU A 1 -8.50 -11.69 -12.06
CA GLU A 1 -9.29 -12.81 -12.64
C GLU A 1 -9.87 -12.44 -14.05
N GLY A 2 -9.33 -11.37 -14.70
CA GLY A 2 -9.68 -11.00 -16.10
C GLY A 2 -11.07 -10.41 -16.32
N GLN A 3 -11.86 -10.20 -15.28
CA GLN A 3 -13.19 -9.59 -15.40
C GLN A 3 -13.09 -8.07 -15.26
N ASP A 4 -13.63 -7.33 -16.25
CA ASP A 4 -13.82 -5.88 -16.14
C ASP A 4 -14.91 -5.57 -15.10
N ILE A 5 -14.55 -4.76 -14.10
CA ILE A 5 -15.42 -4.38 -12.99
C ILE A 5 -15.86 -2.92 -13.03
N THR A 6 -15.56 -2.20 -14.11
CA THR A 6 -15.82 -0.76 -14.25
C THR A 6 -17.32 -0.42 -14.16
N HIS A 7 -18.19 -1.30 -14.68
CA HIS A 7 -19.62 -1.07 -14.80
C HIS A 7 -20.48 -2.16 -14.14
N VAL A 8 -20.03 -2.69 -12.99
CA VAL A 8 -20.80 -3.71 -12.25
C VAL A 8 -21.96 -3.10 -11.47
N SER A 9 -23.01 -3.89 -11.26
CA SER A 9 -24.17 -3.48 -10.44
C SER A 9 -23.79 -3.36 -8.96
N LYS A 10 -24.59 -2.61 -8.18
CA LYS A 10 -24.37 -2.43 -6.73
C LYS A 10 -24.27 -3.75 -5.95
N PRO A 11 -25.10 -4.79 -6.19
CA PRO A 11 -24.95 -6.08 -5.53
C PRO A 11 -23.65 -6.78 -5.88
N GLN A 12 -23.26 -6.78 -7.16
CA GLN A 12 -21.97 -7.36 -7.62
C GLN A 12 -20.78 -6.62 -7.02
N LEU A 13 -20.85 -5.28 -6.95
CA LEU A 13 -19.81 -4.47 -6.30
C LEU A 13 -19.66 -4.81 -4.82
N LYS A 14 -20.77 -5.08 -4.10
CA LYS A 14 -20.72 -5.51 -2.70
C LYS A 14 -19.98 -6.84 -2.55
N GLU A 15 -20.25 -7.81 -3.43
CA GLU A 15 -19.56 -9.11 -3.40
C GLU A 15 -18.08 -8.98 -3.78
N LEU A 16 -17.75 -8.17 -4.78
CA LEU A 16 -16.36 -7.86 -5.13
C LEU A 16 -15.59 -7.24 -3.95
N ARG A 17 -16.20 -6.29 -3.25
CA ARG A 17 -15.60 -5.65 -2.07
C ARG A 17 -15.34 -6.62 -0.91
N ARG A 18 -16.07 -7.73 -0.83
CA ARG A 18 -15.79 -8.79 0.12
C ARG A 18 -14.41 -9.42 -0.15
N ASN A 19 -14.06 -9.59 -1.43
CA ASN A 19 -12.80 -10.19 -1.88
C ASN A 19 -11.66 -9.17 -2.03
N MET A 20 -11.98 -7.86 -1.97
CA MET A 20 -11.05 -6.75 -2.13
C MET A 20 -11.17 -5.84 -0.91
N GLN A 21 -10.13 -5.74 -0.14
CA GLN A 21 -10.11 -4.92 1.08
C GLN A 21 -9.07 -3.81 0.99
N ILE A 22 -9.10 -2.86 1.91
CA ILE A 22 -8.15 -1.76 1.97
C ILE A 22 -7.62 -1.57 3.39
N ILE A 23 -6.32 -1.34 3.50
CA ILE A 23 -5.64 -0.87 4.70
C ILE A 23 -5.25 0.58 4.43
N PHE A 24 -5.75 1.50 5.25
CA PHE A 24 -5.59 2.94 5.08
C PHE A 24 -4.28 3.45 5.69
N GLN A 25 -3.83 4.60 5.20
CA GLN A 25 -2.61 5.29 5.59
C GLN A 25 -2.56 5.65 7.08
N ASP A 26 -3.64 6.21 7.60
CA ASP A 26 -3.72 6.62 9.01
C ASP A 26 -4.58 5.63 9.81
N PRO A 27 -3.95 4.81 10.66
CA PRO A 27 -4.69 3.87 11.50
C PRO A 27 -5.56 4.56 12.55
N PHE A 28 -5.29 5.85 12.86
CA PHE A 28 -6.09 6.61 13.82
C PHE A 28 -7.43 7.03 13.23
N SER A 29 -7.41 7.66 12.06
CA SER A 29 -8.64 8.15 11.39
C SER A 29 -9.47 7.03 10.75
N SER A 30 -8.84 5.88 10.45
CA SER A 30 -9.50 4.74 9.80
C SER A 30 -10.31 3.85 10.74
N LEU A 31 -10.11 3.96 12.04
CA LEU A 31 -10.82 3.19 13.06
C LEU A 31 -11.89 4.05 13.72
N ASN A 32 -13.10 3.48 13.92
CA ASN A 32 -14.14 4.18 14.65
C ASN A 32 -13.77 4.28 16.15
N PRO A 33 -13.55 5.48 16.69
CA PRO A 33 -13.09 5.64 18.07
C PRO A 33 -14.13 5.25 19.14
N ARG A 34 -15.38 5.01 18.73
CA ARG A 34 -16.49 4.61 19.61
C ARG A 34 -16.67 3.10 19.69
N MET A 35 -15.92 2.34 18.90
CA MET A 35 -15.96 0.88 18.87
C MET A 35 -14.72 0.31 19.53
N CYS A 36 -14.86 -0.78 20.28
CA CYS A 36 -13.72 -1.50 20.80
C CYS A 36 -13.06 -2.39 19.73
N VAL A 37 -11.87 -2.90 20.02
CA VAL A 37 -11.06 -3.71 19.07
C VAL A 37 -11.87 -4.86 18.49
N SER A 38 -12.58 -5.63 19.33
CA SER A 38 -13.38 -6.76 18.87
C SER A 38 -14.52 -6.33 17.94
N GLU A 39 -15.18 -5.23 18.21
CA GLU A 39 -16.27 -4.69 17.39
C GLU A 39 -15.76 -4.23 16.03
N ILE A 40 -14.60 -3.55 15.98
CA ILE A 40 -13.99 -3.09 14.71
C ILE A 40 -13.64 -4.28 13.82
N ILE A 41 -13.10 -5.37 14.37
CA ILE A 41 -12.75 -6.57 13.61
C ILE A 41 -14.02 -7.35 13.21
N GLN A 42 -15.07 -7.30 14.01
CA GLN A 42 -16.34 -7.96 13.80
C GLN A 42 -17.18 -7.28 12.70
N GLU A 43 -17.12 -5.95 12.59
CA GLU A 43 -17.96 -5.15 11.69
C GLU A 43 -18.03 -5.68 10.24
N PRO A 44 -16.91 -6.00 9.56
CA PRO A 44 -16.98 -6.59 8.22
C PRO A 44 -17.70 -7.94 8.19
N LEU A 45 -17.54 -8.76 9.22
CA LEU A 45 -18.21 -10.06 9.30
C LEU A 45 -19.74 -9.92 9.38
N GLU A 46 -20.23 -8.90 10.06
CA GLU A 46 -21.65 -8.56 10.16
C GLU A 46 -22.20 -7.98 8.86
N ILE A 47 -21.49 -6.99 8.26
CA ILE A 47 -21.89 -6.33 7.00
C ILE A 47 -22.05 -7.35 5.87
N TYR A 48 -21.14 -8.30 5.77
CA TYR A 48 -21.16 -9.33 4.73
C TYR A 48 -21.88 -10.61 5.17
N LYS A 49 -22.42 -10.68 6.40
CA LYS A 49 -23.12 -11.83 6.97
C LYS A 49 -22.33 -13.13 6.79
N VAL A 50 -21.04 -13.08 7.14
CA VAL A 50 -20.11 -14.22 6.95
C VAL A 50 -20.50 -15.40 7.81
N TYR A 51 -21.01 -15.14 9.02
CA TYR A 51 -21.47 -16.13 9.99
C TYR A 51 -22.91 -15.84 10.42
N ASN A 52 -23.71 -16.89 10.58
CA ASN A 52 -25.06 -16.80 11.14
C ASN A 52 -25.05 -16.97 12.66
N ASP A 53 -24.01 -17.61 13.21
CA ASP A 53 -23.85 -17.85 14.64
C ASP A 53 -22.87 -16.85 15.26
N LYS A 54 -23.34 -16.20 16.32
CA LYS A 54 -22.55 -15.22 17.09
C LYS A 54 -21.30 -15.83 17.71
N GLN A 55 -21.37 -17.10 18.16
CA GLN A 55 -20.19 -17.75 18.75
C GLN A 55 -19.11 -18.02 17.71
N GLN A 56 -19.48 -18.44 16.50
CA GLN A 56 -18.53 -18.62 15.39
C GLN A 56 -17.87 -17.30 15.03
N MET A 57 -18.64 -16.22 14.97
CA MET A 57 -18.11 -14.88 14.70
C MET A 57 -17.10 -14.44 15.76
N LEU A 58 -17.41 -14.59 17.03
CA LEU A 58 -16.49 -14.26 18.13
C LEU A 58 -15.22 -15.12 18.10
N ARG A 59 -15.33 -16.41 17.79
CA ARG A 59 -14.15 -17.29 17.59
C ARG A 59 -13.27 -16.78 16.44
N ARG A 60 -13.87 -16.34 15.33
CA ARG A 60 -13.14 -15.76 14.20
C ARG A 60 -12.44 -14.46 14.59
N VAL A 61 -13.09 -13.56 15.32
CA VAL A 61 -12.48 -12.32 15.84
C VAL A 61 -11.26 -12.66 16.71
N ALA A 62 -11.41 -13.58 17.66
CA ALA A 62 -10.31 -14.01 18.51
C ALA A 62 -9.15 -14.67 17.74
N GLN A 63 -9.46 -15.41 16.68
CA GLN A 63 -8.46 -15.96 15.77
C GLN A 63 -7.71 -14.85 15.04
N LEU A 64 -8.43 -13.88 14.44
CA LEU A 64 -7.82 -12.75 13.73
C LEU A 64 -6.91 -11.93 14.64
N MET A 65 -7.34 -11.65 15.87
CA MET A 65 -6.49 -10.99 16.86
C MET A 65 -5.17 -11.73 17.08
N ARG A 66 -5.22 -13.06 17.25
CA ARG A 66 -4.00 -13.87 17.38
C ARG A 66 -3.14 -13.83 16.14
N THR A 67 -3.75 -13.97 14.97
CA THR A 67 -3.05 -13.94 13.66
C THR A 67 -2.24 -12.66 13.47
N VAL A 68 -2.78 -11.50 13.90
CA VAL A 68 -2.04 -10.22 13.82
C VAL A 68 -1.21 -9.90 15.07
N GLY A 69 -1.10 -10.82 16.03
CA GLY A 69 -0.31 -10.63 17.24
C GLY A 69 -0.90 -9.62 18.24
N LEU A 70 -2.22 -9.49 18.29
CA LEU A 70 -2.94 -8.72 19.33
C LEU A 70 -3.29 -9.63 20.52
N ALA A 71 -2.95 -9.18 21.71
CA ALA A 71 -3.25 -9.92 22.94
C ALA A 71 -4.77 -9.97 23.19
N PRO A 72 -5.33 -11.12 23.64
CA PRO A 72 -6.78 -11.30 23.85
C PRO A 72 -7.41 -10.29 24.81
N ASN A 73 -6.67 -9.83 25.81
CA ASN A 73 -7.14 -8.82 26.77
C ASN A 73 -7.42 -7.45 26.15
N LEU A 74 -6.93 -7.20 24.93
CA LEU A 74 -7.20 -5.95 24.20
C LEU A 74 -8.54 -5.96 23.47
N ALA A 75 -9.31 -7.05 23.49
CA ALA A 75 -10.57 -7.16 22.76
C ALA A 75 -11.60 -6.05 23.15
N GLY A 76 -11.63 -5.65 24.41
CA GLY A 76 -12.48 -4.57 24.90
C GLY A 76 -11.85 -3.18 24.91
N ALA A 77 -10.57 -3.05 24.53
CA ALA A 77 -9.89 -1.76 24.49
C ALA A 77 -10.37 -0.89 23.31
N TYR A 78 -10.29 0.42 23.48
CA TYR A 78 -10.62 1.39 22.43
C TYR A 78 -9.37 1.84 21.66
N PRO A 79 -9.49 2.28 20.39
CA PRO A 79 -8.34 2.71 19.60
C PRO A 79 -7.47 3.78 20.27
N HIS A 80 -8.07 4.71 21.01
CA HIS A 80 -7.32 5.79 21.67
C HIS A 80 -6.45 5.32 22.85
N GLU A 81 -6.68 4.11 23.38
CA GLU A 81 -5.88 3.50 24.45
C GLU A 81 -4.64 2.77 23.92
N LEU A 82 -4.48 2.67 22.59
CA LEU A 82 -3.47 1.84 21.93
C LEU A 82 -2.43 2.69 21.18
N ASP A 83 -1.22 2.16 21.06
CA ASP A 83 -0.17 2.74 20.21
C ASP A 83 -0.46 2.55 18.70
N GLY A 84 0.32 3.23 17.85
CA GLY A 84 0.16 3.20 16.41
C GLY A 84 0.31 1.79 15.81
N GLY A 85 1.24 1.00 16.30
CA GLY A 85 1.48 -0.37 15.83
C GLY A 85 0.31 -1.30 16.12
N ARG A 86 -0.28 -1.21 17.33
CA ARG A 86 -1.48 -2.00 17.69
C ARG A 86 -2.69 -1.56 16.86
N ARG A 87 -2.89 -0.26 16.65
CA ARG A 87 -3.96 0.25 15.76
C ARG A 87 -3.81 -0.27 14.35
N GLN A 88 -2.59 -0.28 13.80
CA GLN A 88 -2.33 -0.81 12.47
C GLN A 88 -2.65 -2.31 12.39
N ARG A 89 -2.28 -3.10 13.40
CA ARG A 89 -2.65 -4.51 13.50
C ARG A 89 -4.17 -4.73 13.52
N ILE A 90 -4.94 -3.84 14.15
CA ILE A 90 -6.42 -3.87 14.09
C ILE A 90 -6.89 -3.61 12.66
N GLY A 91 -6.33 -2.63 11.96
CA GLY A 91 -6.63 -2.36 10.55
C GLY A 91 -6.36 -3.56 9.64
N VAL A 92 -5.22 -4.25 9.85
CA VAL A 92 -4.89 -5.50 9.16
C VAL A 92 -5.89 -6.60 9.50
N ALA A 93 -6.21 -6.82 10.78
CA ALA A 93 -7.20 -7.84 11.20
C ALA A 93 -8.59 -7.58 10.61
N ARG A 94 -9.02 -6.31 10.57
CA ARG A 94 -10.28 -5.89 9.95
C ARG A 94 -10.29 -6.21 8.44
N ALA A 95 -9.22 -5.93 7.73
CA ALA A 95 -9.11 -6.24 6.30
C ALA A 95 -9.15 -7.76 6.04
N LEU A 96 -8.54 -8.58 6.92
CA LEU A 96 -8.53 -10.04 6.81
C LEU A 96 -9.86 -10.70 7.19
N ALA A 97 -10.79 -9.99 7.80
CA ALA A 97 -12.01 -10.56 8.38
C ALA A 97 -12.83 -11.35 7.36
N THR A 98 -12.95 -10.85 6.14
CA THR A 98 -13.74 -11.46 5.05
C THR A 98 -13.00 -12.53 4.23
N ASN A 99 -11.77 -12.89 4.60
CA ASN A 99 -10.86 -13.74 3.81
C ASN A 99 -10.69 -13.22 2.37
N PRO A 100 -10.20 -11.97 2.20
CA PRO A 100 -10.03 -11.38 0.88
C PRO A 100 -8.94 -12.09 0.09
N LYS A 101 -8.99 -11.96 -1.24
CA LYS A 101 -7.90 -12.39 -2.13
C LYS A 101 -6.92 -11.24 -2.43
N PHE A 102 -7.40 -10.02 -2.34
CA PHE A 102 -6.66 -8.81 -2.72
C PHE A 102 -6.82 -7.71 -1.69
N ILE A 103 -5.72 -7.09 -1.29
CA ILE A 103 -5.71 -5.98 -0.32
C ILE A 103 -4.92 -4.81 -0.91
N VAL A 104 -5.56 -3.65 -0.99
CA VAL A 104 -4.87 -2.37 -1.26
C VAL A 104 -4.31 -1.84 0.04
N CYS A 105 -3.02 -1.57 0.07
CA CYS A 105 -2.30 -1.03 1.21
C CYS A 105 -1.85 0.40 0.88
N ASP A 106 -2.60 1.38 1.35
CA ASP A 106 -2.33 2.79 1.10
C ASP A 106 -1.44 3.35 2.21
N GLU A 107 -0.14 3.46 1.95
CA GLU A 107 0.89 3.88 2.90
C GLU A 107 0.79 3.24 4.30
N PRO A 108 0.64 1.91 4.43
CA PRO A 108 0.19 1.25 5.66
C PRO A 108 1.17 1.37 6.83
N VAL A 109 2.37 1.89 6.62
CA VAL A 109 3.41 2.01 7.65
C VAL A 109 4.00 3.42 7.78
N SER A 110 3.55 4.39 6.98
CA SER A 110 4.17 5.73 6.91
C SER A 110 4.09 6.53 8.21
N ALA A 111 3.04 6.31 9.02
CA ALA A 111 2.80 6.99 10.30
C ALA A 111 3.44 6.29 11.51
N LEU A 112 4.23 5.23 11.29
CA LEU A 112 4.83 4.42 12.36
C LEU A 112 6.34 4.68 12.46
N ASP A 113 6.92 4.44 13.64
CA ASP A 113 8.37 4.41 13.81
C ASP A 113 9.02 3.21 13.09
N VAL A 114 10.31 3.32 12.77
CA VAL A 114 11.04 2.36 11.92
C VAL A 114 10.97 0.93 12.46
N SER A 115 11.04 0.75 13.77
CA SER A 115 11.02 -0.59 14.38
C SER A 115 9.65 -1.24 14.23
N ILE A 116 8.59 -0.47 14.43
CA ILE A 116 7.21 -0.93 14.26
C ILE A 116 6.88 -1.14 12.78
N GLN A 117 7.37 -0.26 11.88
CA GLN A 117 7.26 -0.48 10.44
C GLN A 117 7.76 -1.87 10.03
N ALA A 118 8.98 -2.24 10.46
CA ALA A 118 9.55 -3.54 10.15
C ALA A 118 8.70 -4.71 10.66
N GLN A 119 8.15 -4.59 11.89
CA GLN A 119 7.26 -5.61 12.44
C GLN A 119 5.96 -5.79 11.64
N ILE A 120 5.35 -4.68 11.19
CA ILE A 120 4.13 -4.73 10.38
C ILE A 120 4.41 -5.28 8.99
N LEU A 121 5.55 -4.92 8.37
CA LEU A 121 5.94 -5.44 7.05
C LEU A 121 6.18 -6.95 7.10
N ASN A 122 6.91 -7.43 8.11
CA ASN A 122 7.13 -8.87 8.31
C ASN A 122 5.79 -9.61 8.52
N LEU A 123 4.91 -9.06 9.37
CA LEU A 123 3.57 -9.62 9.56
C LEU A 123 2.81 -9.72 8.22
N MET A 124 2.88 -8.68 7.37
CA MET A 124 2.18 -8.69 6.08
C MET A 124 2.79 -9.71 5.11
N GLN A 125 4.10 -9.91 5.11
CA GLN A 125 4.76 -10.95 4.31
C GLN A 125 4.39 -12.36 4.79
N ASP A 126 4.38 -12.60 6.11
CA ASP A 126 3.94 -13.87 6.67
C ASP A 126 2.50 -14.20 6.26
N LEU A 127 1.60 -13.21 6.37
CA LEU A 127 0.20 -13.34 5.94
C LEU A 127 0.06 -13.56 4.43
N GLN A 128 0.91 -12.95 3.61
CA GLN A 128 0.94 -13.17 2.16
C GLN A 128 1.26 -14.63 1.85
N MET A 129 2.30 -15.17 2.48
CA MET A 129 2.73 -16.56 2.27
C MET A 129 1.71 -17.57 2.82
N GLU A 130 1.18 -17.34 4.02
CA GLU A 130 0.26 -18.27 4.67
C GLU A 130 -1.13 -18.31 4.03
N LEU A 131 -1.64 -17.16 3.57
CA LEU A 131 -3.00 -17.00 3.08
C LEU A 131 -3.09 -16.85 1.56
N GLY A 132 -1.97 -16.79 0.84
CA GLY A 132 -1.93 -16.59 -0.61
C GLY A 132 -2.50 -15.24 -1.04
N LEU A 133 -2.25 -14.17 -0.26
CA LEU A 133 -2.79 -12.84 -0.52
C LEU A 133 -2.03 -12.13 -1.63
N THR A 134 -2.76 -11.36 -2.44
CA THR A 134 -2.17 -10.38 -3.35
C THR A 134 -2.29 -8.99 -2.75
N TYR A 135 -1.16 -8.27 -2.64
CA TYR A 135 -1.13 -6.87 -2.19
C TYR A 135 -0.91 -5.92 -3.35
N MET A 136 -1.63 -4.80 -3.34
CA MET A 136 -1.27 -3.59 -4.07
C MET A 136 -0.75 -2.56 -3.06
N PHE A 137 0.57 -2.39 -3.00
CA PHE A 137 1.22 -1.56 -2.00
C PHE A 137 1.51 -0.18 -2.56
N ILE A 138 0.94 0.86 -1.99
CA ILE A 138 1.18 2.26 -2.35
C ILE A 138 2.10 2.86 -1.29
N THR A 139 3.26 3.36 -1.67
CA THR A 139 4.21 3.97 -0.72
C THR A 139 5.18 4.91 -1.44
N HIS A 140 5.69 5.87 -0.71
CA HIS A 140 6.81 6.71 -1.14
C HIS A 140 8.16 6.23 -0.56
N ASN A 141 8.16 5.22 0.30
CA ASN A 141 9.39 4.68 0.92
C ASN A 141 9.97 3.53 0.09
N LEU A 142 11.02 3.82 -0.68
CA LEU A 142 11.65 2.85 -1.56
C LEU A 142 12.33 1.69 -0.84
N SER A 143 12.73 1.85 0.43
CA SER A 143 13.26 0.74 1.23
C SER A 143 12.18 -0.28 1.54
N VAL A 144 10.94 0.18 1.79
CA VAL A 144 9.77 -0.69 1.95
C VAL A 144 9.47 -1.43 0.65
N VAL A 145 9.46 -0.70 -0.49
CA VAL A 145 9.23 -1.28 -1.82
C VAL A 145 10.20 -2.42 -2.10
N LYS A 146 11.50 -2.18 -1.87
CA LYS A 146 12.54 -3.20 -2.10
C LYS A 146 12.31 -4.48 -1.30
N HIS A 147 11.71 -4.37 -0.13
CA HIS A 147 11.55 -5.49 0.79
C HIS A 147 10.30 -6.34 0.51
N ILE A 148 9.22 -5.72 0.01
CA ILE A 148 7.90 -6.39 -0.06
C ILE A 148 7.39 -6.63 -1.49
N SER A 149 7.98 -5.98 -2.52
CA SER A 149 7.38 -5.96 -3.86
C SER A 149 8.05 -6.92 -4.83
N ASP A 150 7.23 -7.72 -5.51
CA ASP A 150 7.65 -8.55 -6.66
C ASP A 150 7.74 -7.68 -7.92
N ASP A 151 6.70 -6.88 -8.17
CA ASP A 151 6.60 -5.95 -9.30
C ASP A 151 6.44 -4.51 -8.81
N ILE A 152 7.08 -3.56 -9.49
CA ILE A 152 7.09 -2.15 -9.11
C ILE A 152 6.62 -1.29 -10.27
N LEU A 153 5.67 -0.41 -9.97
CA LEU A 153 5.14 0.57 -10.88
C LEU A 153 5.46 1.98 -10.35
N VAL A 154 6.31 2.72 -11.06
CA VAL A 154 6.71 4.07 -10.70
C VAL A 154 5.77 5.08 -11.34
N MET A 155 5.23 5.99 -10.53
CA MET A 155 4.30 7.03 -10.99
C MET A 155 4.88 8.43 -10.80
N TYR A 156 4.65 9.30 -11.78
CA TYR A 156 4.95 10.73 -11.68
C TYR A 156 3.76 11.56 -12.14
N LEU A 157 3.26 12.45 -11.28
CA LEU A 157 2.09 13.31 -11.53
C LEU A 157 0.89 12.53 -12.12
N GLY A 158 0.58 11.34 -11.56
CA GLY A 158 -0.55 10.51 -11.98
C GLY A 158 -0.37 9.80 -13.33
N LYS A 159 0.85 9.64 -13.81
CA LYS A 159 1.19 8.81 -14.98
C LYS A 159 2.23 7.78 -14.58
N VAL A 160 2.06 6.57 -15.08
CA VAL A 160 3.08 5.53 -14.99
C VAL A 160 4.24 5.95 -15.88
N VAL A 161 5.45 5.90 -15.33
CA VAL A 161 6.69 6.28 -16.03
C VAL A 161 7.64 5.10 -16.18
N GLU A 162 7.55 4.10 -15.31
CA GLU A 162 8.33 2.87 -15.40
C GLU A 162 7.57 1.73 -14.72
N TYR A 163 7.69 0.51 -15.25
CA TYR A 163 7.17 -0.72 -14.68
C TYR A 163 8.20 -1.82 -14.87
N SER A 164 8.53 -2.55 -13.81
CA SER A 164 9.54 -3.59 -13.86
C SER A 164 9.39 -4.52 -12.66
N SER A 165 10.02 -5.69 -12.71
CA SER A 165 10.21 -6.50 -11.51
C SER A 165 11.05 -5.75 -10.47
N GLY A 166 10.86 -6.08 -9.19
CA GLY A 166 11.61 -5.44 -8.10
C GLY A 166 13.11 -5.54 -8.29
N ASP A 167 13.59 -6.73 -8.60
CA ASP A 167 15.04 -6.97 -8.80
C ASP A 167 15.62 -6.16 -9.94
N GLU A 168 14.91 -6.08 -11.08
CA GLU A 168 15.36 -5.35 -12.26
C GLU A 168 15.39 -3.84 -12.00
N LEU A 169 14.34 -3.29 -11.38
CA LEU A 169 14.27 -1.85 -11.11
C LEU A 169 15.43 -1.37 -10.23
N PHE A 170 15.84 -2.16 -9.24
CA PHE A 170 16.95 -1.79 -8.36
C PHE A 170 18.32 -1.99 -9.01
N ARG A 171 18.43 -2.80 -10.08
CA ARG A 171 19.67 -3.00 -10.86
C ARG A 171 19.79 -2.01 -12.00
N HIS A 172 18.72 -1.85 -12.79
CA HIS A 172 18.70 -1.03 -14.01
C HIS A 172 17.45 -0.15 -14.04
N GLN A 173 17.64 1.14 -13.96
CA GLN A 173 16.59 2.14 -14.09
C GLN A 173 16.66 2.78 -15.47
N TYR A 174 15.55 2.83 -16.15
CA TYR A 174 15.47 3.44 -17.49
C TYR A 174 14.97 4.88 -17.43
N HIS A 175 13.94 5.15 -16.64
CA HIS A 175 13.38 6.49 -16.55
C HIS A 175 14.21 7.41 -15.65
N PRO A 176 14.55 8.65 -16.06
CA PRO A 176 15.39 9.56 -15.26
C PRO A 176 14.82 9.90 -13.89
N TYR A 177 13.49 9.90 -13.74
CA TYR A 177 12.84 10.10 -12.45
C TYR A 177 13.13 8.93 -11.49
N THR A 178 13.05 7.70 -11.97
CA THR A 178 13.37 6.50 -11.17
C THR A 178 14.82 6.49 -10.73
N LYS A 179 15.75 6.86 -11.64
CA LYS A 179 17.17 7.03 -11.30
C LYS A 179 17.37 8.03 -10.16
N ALA A 180 16.72 9.19 -10.26
CA ALA A 180 16.81 10.22 -9.22
C ALA A 180 16.20 9.78 -7.89
N LEU A 181 15.06 9.05 -7.92
CA LEU A 181 14.43 8.51 -6.71
C LEU A 181 15.35 7.52 -6.01
N LEU A 182 15.94 6.57 -6.75
CA LEU A 182 16.82 5.55 -6.17
C LEU A 182 18.16 6.13 -5.72
N ALA A 183 18.70 7.13 -6.42
CA ALA A 183 19.89 7.86 -6.00
C ALA A 183 19.68 8.68 -4.70
N ALA A 184 18.43 8.99 -4.36
CA ALA A 184 18.09 9.70 -3.12
C ALA A 184 18.00 8.78 -1.90
N ILE A 185 18.01 7.45 -2.07
CA ILE A 185 17.99 6.51 -0.94
C ILE A 185 19.30 6.65 -0.18
N ALA A 186 19.19 6.96 1.12
CA ALA A 186 20.34 6.97 2.01
C ALA A 186 20.82 5.52 2.24
N VAL A 187 21.97 5.18 1.69
CA VAL A 187 22.63 3.91 1.99
C VAL A 187 23.67 4.19 3.08
N PRO A 188 23.67 3.47 4.20
CA PRO A 188 24.66 3.63 5.26
C PRO A 188 25.99 2.95 4.85
N ASP A 189 26.63 3.48 3.81
CA ASP A 189 27.91 3.04 3.30
C ASP A 189 28.85 4.25 3.26
N ILE A 190 29.90 4.21 4.08
CA ILE A 190 30.85 5.32 4.27
C ILE A 190 31.72 5.51 3.02
N ASP A 191 31.96 4.45 2.26
CA ASP A 191 32.84 4.47 1.09
C ASP A 191 32.08 4.82 -0.21
N ARG A 192 30.74 4.77 -0.19
CA ARG A 192 29.93 5.06 -1.35
C ARG A 192 29.74 6.57 -1.49
N LYS A 193 30.44 7.18 -2.43
CA LYS A 193 30.13 8.53 -2.90
C LYS A 193 28.77 8.48 -3.60
N ASN A 194 27.69 8.74 -2.85
CA ASN A 194 26.36 8.91 -3.44
C ASN A 194 26.37 10.12 -4.38
N GLU A 195 26.48 9.90 -5.65
CA GLU A 195 26.20 10.91 -6.67
C GLU A 195 24.70 11.22 -6.64
N ARG A 196 24.34 12.23 -5.85
CA ARG A 196 22.95 12.71 -5.79
C ARG A 196 22.58 13.28 -7.15
N ILE A 197 21.61 12.70 -7.81
CA ILE A 197 21.05 13.25 -9.04
C ILE A 197 20.10 14.38 -8.65
N LEU A 198 20.51 15.63 -8.87
CA LEU A 198 19.68 16.80 -8.63
C LEU A 198 18.76 17.03 -9.81
N LEU A 199 17.46 16.80 -9.63
CA LEU A 199 16.47 17.13 -10.63
C LEU A 199 16.33 18.65 -10.78
N LYS A 200 16.43 19.15 -12.01
CA LYS A 200 16.26 20.56 -12.34
C LYS A 200 14.79 20.98 -12.31
N GLY A 201 14.54 22.27 -12.03
CA GLY A 201 13.21 22.87 -12.10
C GLY A 201 12.26 22.48 -10.98
N GLU A 202 11.08 23.10 -10.96
CA GLU A 202 10.03 22.89 -9.99
C GLU A 202 9.07 21.78 -10.41
N ILE A 203 8.34 21.22 -9.43
CA ILE A 203 7.28 20.25 -9.70
C ILE A 203 6.12 20.99 -10.38
N SER A 204 5.77 20.57 -11.59
CA SER A 204 4.62 21.11 -12.32
C SER A 204 3.32 20.80 -11.60
N SER A 205 2.33 21.69 -11.68
CA SER A 205 1.00 21.44 -11.13
C SER A 205 0.37 20.19 -11.76
N PRO A 206 -0.22 19.29 -10.96
CA PRO A 206 -1.00 18.17 -11.49
C PRO A 206 -2.35 18.61 -12.08
N VAL A 207 -2.78 19.85 -11.79
CA VAL A 207 -4.06 20.40 -12.26
C VAL A 207 -3.85 20.97 -13.67
N ASN A 208 -4.65 20.52 -14.63
CA ASN A 208 -4.58 20.90 -16.05
C ASN A 208 -3.16 20.81 -16.63
N PRO A 209 -2.53 19.61 -16.58
CA PRO A 209 -1.16 19.44 -17.04
C PRO A 209 -1.04 19.76 -18.53
N LYS A 210 0.07 20.40 -18.92
CA LYS A 210 0.38 20.69 -20.31
C LYS A 210 0.47 19.40 -21.14
N PRO A 211 0.19 19.47 -22.46
CA PRO A 211 0.42 18.33 -23.36
C PRO A 211 1.87 17.82 -23.28
N GLY A 212 2.06 16.54 -23.63
CA GLY A 212 3.38 15.91 -23.64
C GLY A 212 3.74 15.16 -22.36
N CYS A 213 5.02 14.84 -22.23
CA CYS A 213 5.56 14.13 -21.09
C CYS A 213 5.50 15.01 -19.83
N ARG A 214 4.87 14.51 -18.77
CA ARG A 214 4.75 15.25 -17.49
C ARG A 214 6.08 15.52 -16.81
N PHE A 215 7.09 14.70 -17.10
CA PHE A 215 8.44 14.85 -16.56
C PHE A 215 9.33 15.75 -17.43
N ALA A 216 8.92 16.14 -18.65
CA ALA A 216 9.72 16.94 -19.59
C ALA A 216 10.37 18.20 -18.98
N PRO A 217 9.72 18.99 -18.10
CA PRO A 217 10.33 20.18 -17.49
C PRO A 217 11.55 19.89 -16.60
N ARG A 218 11.67 18.65 -16.10
CA ARG A 218 12.74 18.22 -15.18
C ARG A 218 13.68 17.17 -15.77
N CYS A 219 13.42 16.76 -17.03
CA CYS A 219 14.16 15.71 -17.71
C CYS A 219 15.38 16.32 -18.44
N GLU A 220 16.56 15.83 -18.16
CA GLU A 220 17.80 16.22 -18.86
C GLU A 220 17.86 15.74 -20.32
N PHE A 221 17.10 14.68 -20.65
CA PHE A 221 16.98 14.13 -22.00
C PHE A 221 15.77 14.69 -22.77
N CYS A 222 15.15 15.77 -22.27
CA CYS A 222 13.95 16.33 -22.89
C CYS A 222 14.22 16.84 -24.30
N THR A 223 13.39 16.40 -25.26
CA THR A 223 13.37 16.88 -26.64
C THR A 223 12.07 17.64 -26.92
N ASP A 224 11.99 18.31 -28.08
CA ASP A 224 10.78 19.02 -28.50
C ASP A 224 9.57 18.10 -28.68
N ILE A 225 9.80 16.83 -29.02
CA ILE A 225 8.75 15.81 -29.11
C ILE A 225 8.16 15.56 -27.74
N CYS A 226 8.98 15.45 -26.70
CA CYS A 226 8.54 15.21 -25.33
C CYS A 226 7.62 16.33 -24.79
N ARG A 227 7.76 17.55 -25.30
CA ARG A 227 6.90 18.70 -24.94
C ARG A 227 5.52 18.65 -25.60
N LYS A 228 5.39 17.90 -26.70
CA LYS A 228 4.17 17.84 -27.54
C LYS A 228 3.42 16.53 -27.33
N LYS A 229 4.13 15.42 -27.18
CA LYS A 229 3.56 14.07 -27.12
C LYS A 229 4.17 13.30 -25.93
N SER A 230 3.33 12.66 -25.13
CA SER A 230 3.78 11.73 -24.09
C SER A 230 4.33 10.47 -24.76
N PRO A 231 5.52 9.97 -24.36
CA PRO A 231 6.00 8.69 -24.85
C PRO A 231 5.01 7.57 -24.47
N ALA A 232 4.91 6.55 -25.34
CA ALA A 232 4.23 5.31 -25.00
C ALA A 232 5.12 4.49 -24.06
N MET A 233 4.51 3.61 -23.28
CA MET A 233 5.25 2.55 -22.59
C MET A 233 5.66 1.52 -23.65
N GLU A 234 6.93 1.20 -23.69
CA GLU A 234 7.53 0.15 -24.55
C GLU A 234 8.15 -0.90 -23.61
N GLU A 235 8.09 -2.17 -24.04
CA GLU A 235 8.73 -3.29 -23.34
C GLU A 235 10.23 -3.34 -23.62
#